data_3f2db2cc7068b519b9386cd2b8daedab
#
_entry.id   3f2db2cc7068b519b9386cd2b8daedab
#
_cell.length_a   1.000
_cell.length_b   1.000
_cell.length_c   1.000
_cell.angle_alpha   90.00
_cell.angle_beta   90.00
_cell.angle_gamma   90.00
#
_symmetry.space_group_name_H-M   'P 1'
#
loop_
_entity.id
_entity.type
_entity.pdbx_description
1 polymer ?
#
loop_
_entity_poly.entity_id
_entity_poly.type
_entity_poly.pdbx_seq_one_letter_code
_entity_poly.pdbx_strand_id
1 'polypeptide(L)'
;YSAEEMMALFDAVSDDPLEVCVKLAAYYGLRRSEVLGLKWDAINLEQKTISIKHKVIEDTVDGKAVAVGEDVLKTKSSFRTLPLLPSVEKILWAEKEKQEMYRRMFKRSYCRDYLDYICVDQTGKLMRPNYVTEHFSWILEKNNLKKIRFHDLRHSCASLLLANGISMKQIQIWLGHSTFSTTADIYSHLDFHAQIESGLVMDGMFEKSKREEPIALEMAE
;
A
#
# COMPACT_ATOMS: atom_id res chain seq x y z
N TYR A 1 -5.61 6.98 9.01
CA TYR A 1 -6.97 6.56 8.72
C TYR A 1 -7.27 5.20 9.35
N SER A 2 -8.44 5.09 10.00
CA SER A 2 -9.03 3.80 10.40
C SER A 2 -9.51 3.01 9.16
N ALA A 3 -10.00 1.79 9.37
CA ALA A 3 -10.60 1.00 8.30
C ALA A 3 -11.86 1.68 7.72
N GLU A 4 -12.70 2.27 8.57
CA GLU A 4 -13.92 3.00 8.18
C GLU A 4 -13.58 4.27 7.40
N GLU A 5 -12.59 5.06 7.87
CA GLU A 5 -12.11 6.25 7.16
C GLU A 5 -11.51 5.87 5.80
N MET A 6 -10.85 4.72 5.71
CA MET A 6 -10.30 4.20 4.44
C MET A 6 -11.41 3.79 3.47
N MET A 7 -12.48 3.17 3.95
CA MET A 7 -13.65 2.83 3.12
C MET A 7 -14.34 4.09 2.60
N ALA A 8 -14.54 5.11 3.45
CA ALA A 8 -15.08 6.40 3.03
C ALA A 8 -14.21 7.08 1.95
N LEU A 9 -12.87 6.95 2.06
CA LEU A 9 -11.96 7.42 1.02
C LEU A 9 -12.12 6.63 -0.28
N PHE A 10 -12.29 5.30 -0.22
CA PHE A 10 -12.49 4.47 -1.41
C PHE A 10 -13.78 4.82 -2.15
N ASP A 11 -14.84 5.14 -1.41
CA ASP A 11 -16.09 5.63 -1.99
C ASP A 11 -15.90 7.01 -2.65
N ALA A 12 -15.17 7.92 -1.99
CA ALA A 12 -14.88 9.26 -2.50
C ALA A 12 -14.03 9.29 -3.76
N VAL A 13 -13.15 8.29 -3.98
CA VAL A 13 -12.33 8.17 -5.19
C VAL A 13 -12.97 7.29 -6.27
N SER A 14 -14.17 6.77 -6.07
CA SER A 14 -14.86 5.96 -7.08
C SER A 14 -15.05 6.78 -8.35
N ASP A 15 -14.66 6.21 -9.49
CA ASP A 15 -14.66 6.85 -10.82
C ASP A 15 -13.74 8.08 -10.95
N ASP A 16 -12.97 8.44 -9.91
CA ASP A 16 -11.97 9.51 -9.98
C ASP A 16 -10.71 9.03 -10.73
N PRO A 17 -9.99 9.90 -11.46
CA PRO A 17 -8.71 9.55 -12.08
C PRO A 17 -7.66 8.96 -11.13
N LEU A 18 -7.73 9.29 -9.83
CA LEU A 18 -6.80 8.75 -8.81
C LEU A 18 -7.28 7.44 -8.16
N GLU A 19 -8.42 6.89 -8.53
CA GLU A 19 -8.99 5.71 -7.87
C GLU A 19 -7.98 4.57 -7.73
N VAL A 20 -7.38 4.13 -8.84
CA VAL A 20 -6.40 3.04 -8.83
C VAL A 20 -5.15 3.41 -8.03
N CYS A 21 -4.68 4.66 -8.13
CA CYS A 21 -3.50 5.13 -7.41
C CYS A 21 -3.73 5.12 -5.89
N VAL A 22 -4.87 5.62 -5.43
CA VAL A 22 -5.23 5.68 -4.00
C VAL A 22 -5.41 4.28 -3.44
N LYS A 23 -6.15 3.40 -4.13
CA LYS A 23 -6.39 2.03 -3.68
C LYS A 23 -5.09 1.23 -3.61
N LEU A 24 -4.20 1.31 -4.61
CA LEU A 24 -2.89 0.64 -4.57
C LEU A 24 -2.01 1.16 -3.42
N ALA A 25 -1.98 2.48 -3.20
CA ALA A 25 -1.24 3.06 -2.09
C ALA A 25 -1.78 2.60 -0.73
N ALA A 26 -3.10 2.51 -0.58
CA ALA A 26 -3.76 2.08 0.65
C ALA A 26 -3.54 0.59 0.96
N TYR A 27 -3.72 -0.31 -0.02
CA TYR A 27 -3.58 -1.75 0.18
C TYR A 27 -2.13 -2.19 0.43
N TYR A 28 -1.18 -1.63 -0.30
CA TYR A 28 0.23 -2.07 -0.25
C TYR A 28 1.17 -1.11 0.47
N GLY A 29 0.68 0.05 0.88
CA GLY A 29 1.54 1.07 1.47
C GLY A 29 2.61 1.57 0.52
N LEU A 30 2.35 1.61 -0.79
CA LEU A 30 3.31 2.04 -1.80
C LEU A 30 3.63 3.53 -1.66
N ARG A 31 4.88 3.90 -1.96
CA ARG A 31 5.23 5.31 -2.15
C ARG A 31 4.55 5.86 -3.40
N ARG A 32 4.24 7.16 -3.43
CA ARG A 32 3.62 7.81 -4.60
C ARG A 32 4.37 7.49 -5.91
N SER A 33 5.70 7.58 -5.90
CA SER A 33 6.52 7.26 -7.06
C SER A 33 6.47 5.78 -7.48
N GLU A 34 6.32 4.85 -6.53
CA GLU A 34 6.18 3.42 -6.79
C GLU A 34 4.80 3.12 -7.41
N VAL A 35 3.73 3.74 -6.88
CA VAL A 35 2.37 3.62 -7.46
C VAL A 35 2.36 4.08 -8.91
N LEU A 36 2.87 5.28 -9.18
CA LEU A 36 2.91 5.85 -10.53
C LEU A 36 3.82 5.06 -11.49
N GLY A 37 4.84 4.39 -10.95
CA GLY A 37 5.75 3.55 -11.72
C GLY A 37 5.25 2.13 -11.96
N LEU A 38 4.09 1.75 -11.43
CA LEU A 38 3.62 0.37 -11.57
C LEU A 38 3.21 0.07 -13.02
N LYS A 39 3.73 -1.04 -13.55
CA LYS A 39 3.50 -1.49 -14.93
C LYS A 39 2.68 -2.78 -14.97
N TRP A 40 2.03 -3.05 -16.08
CA TRP A 40 1.24 -4.27 -16.29
C TRP A 40 2.10 -5.55 -16.24
N ASP A 41 3.35 -5.49 -16.69
CA ASP A 41 4.31 -6.62 -16.63
C ASP A 41 4.79 -6.95 -15.21
N ALA A 42 4.53 -6.05 -14.24
CA ALA A 42 4.79 -6.29 -12.82
C ALA A 42 3.73 -7.19 -12.15
N ILE A 43 2.61 -7.45 -12.84
CA ILE A 43 1.50 -8.28 -12.36
C ILE A 43 1.63 -9.69 -12.93
N ASN A 44 1.86 -10.67 -12.06
CA ASN A 44 1.87 -12.08 -12.44
C ASN A 44 0.57 -12.74 -11.95
N LEU A 45 -0.35 -13.01 -12.90
CA LEU A 45 -1.65 -13.60 -12.59
C LEU A 45 -1.57 -15.09 -12.24
N GLU A 46 -0.56 -15.81 -12.76
CA GLU A 46 -0.37 -17.23 -12.49
C GLU A 46 0.18 -17.44 -11.08
N GLN A 47 1.23 -16.69 -10.72
CA GLN A 47 1.85 -16.76 -9.40
C GLN A 47 1.12 -15.92 -8.35
N LYS A 48 0.09 -15.16 -8.76
CA LYS A 48 -0.65 -14.22 -7.88
C LYS A 48 0.31 -13.28 -7.14
N THR A 49 1.17 -12.60 -7.88
CA THR A 49 2.15 -11.66 -7.33
C THR A 49 2.15 -10.32 -8.04
N ILE A 50 2.59 -9.28 -7.32
CA ILE A 50 2.86 -7.93 -7.80
C ILE A 50 4.28 -7.54 -7.43
N SER A 51 5.09 -7.11 -8.39
CA SER A 51 6.50 -6.75 -8.21
C SER A 51 6.70 -5.25 -8.29
N ILE A 52 7.26 -4.66 -7.24
CA ILE A 52 7.58 -3.24 -7.18
C ILE A 52 9.03 -3.05 -7.61
N LYS A 53 9.25 -2.64 -8.85
CA LYS A 53 10.59 -2.57 -9.47
C LYS A 53 10.84 -1.31 -10.29
N HIS A 54 9.85 -0.44 -10.40
CA HIS A 54 9.91 0.76 -11.20
C HIS A 54 9.29 1.95 -10.44
N LYS A 55 9.69 3.16 -10.74
CA LYS A 55 9.15 4.39 -10.14
C LYS A 55 8.97 5.49 -11.19
N VAL A 56 8.04 6.41 -10.95
CA VAL A 56 7.92 7.65 -11.71
C VAL A 56 8.21 8.82 -10.77
N ILE A 57 9.12 9.68 -11.21
CA ILE A 57 9.48 10.92 -10.52
C ILE A 57 9.10 12.13 -11.37
N GLU A 58 9.14 13.31 -10.79
CA GLU A 58 9.04 14.56 -11.53
C GLU A 58 10.44 15.10 -11.77
N ASP A 59 10.72 15.43 -13.02
CA ASP A 59 11.96 16.07 -13.46
C ASP A 59 11.64 17.34 -14.24
N THR A 60 12.63 18.17 -14.48
CA THR A 60 12.48 19.42 -15.24
C THR A 60 13.23 19.31 -16.55
N VAL A 61 12.47 19.28 -17.66
CA VAL A 61 13.03 19.28 -19.03
C VAL A 61 12.59 20.59 -19.71
N ASP A 62 13.54 21.33 -20.20
CA ASP A 62 13.33 22.66 -20.86
C ASP A 62 12.47 23.61 -20.02
N GLY A 63 12.68 23.63 -18.69
CA GLY A 63 11.94 24.48 -17.75
C GLY A 63 10.51 24.03 -17.45
N LYS A 64 10.09 22.87 -17.95
CA LYS A 64 8.76 22.28 -17.70
C LYS A 64 8.87 21.03 -16.85
N ALA A 65 7.99 20.91 -15.84
CA ALA A 65 7.88 19.71 -15.04
C ALA A 65 7.28 18.56 -15.88
N VAL A 66 7.98 17.43 -15.93
CA VAL A 66 7.59 16.22 -16.65
C VAL A 66 7.66 15.00 -15.75
N ALA A 67 6.79 14.02 -15.97
CA ALA A 67 6.87 12.73 -15.30
C ALA A 67 7.86 11.83 -16.06
N VAL A 68 8.84 11.27 -15.34
CA VAL A 68 9.89 10.41 -15.91
C VAL A 68 9.90 9.08 -15.17
N GLY A 69 9.86 7.98 -15.93
CA GLY A 69 9.98 6.63 -15.41
C GLY A 69 11.43 6.25 -15.19
N GLU A 70 11.74 5.64 -14.05
CA GLU A 70 13.07 5.12 -13.71
C GLU A 70 12.98 3.71 -13.13
N ASP A 71 13.92 2.86 -13.53
CA ASP A 71 14.10 1.56 -12.90
C ASP A 71 14.76 1.70 -11.52
N VAL A 72 14.18 1.06 -10.51
CA VAL A 72 14.63 1.15 -9.11
C VAL A 72 15.87 0.29 -8.85
N LEU A 73 16.74 0.08 -9.82
CA LEU A 73 17.90 -0.81 -9.73
C LEU A 73 19.01 -0.37 -8.76
N LYS A 74 18.90 0.80 -8.09
CA LYS A 74 19.99 1.35 -7.26
C LYS A 74 20.02 0.86 -5.80
N THR A 75 18.96 0.26 -5.27
CA THR A 75 18.99 -0.31 -3.90
C THR A 75 18.17 -1.60 -3.81
N LYS A 76 18.79 -2.69 -3.30
CA LYS A 76 18.12 -4.00 -3.08
C LYS A 76 16.85 -3.91 -2.21
N SER A 77 16.73 -2.88 -1.36
CA SER A 77 15.59 -2.69 -0.46
C SER A 77 14.31 -2.15 -1.12
N SER A 78 14.43 -1.54 -2.30
CA SER A 78 13.27 -0.99 -3.04
C SER A 78 12.58 -2.03 -3.91
N PHE A 79 13.29 -3.09 -4.30
CA PHE A 79 12.71 -4.21 -5.04
C PHE A 79 12.02 -5.18 -4.08
N ARG A 80 10.74 -5.39 -4.27
CA ARG A 80 9.98 -6.38 -3.52
C ARG A 80 8.84 -6.95 -4.32
N THR A 81 8.52 -8.21 -4.06
CA THR A 81 7.36 -8.90 -4.62
C THR A 81 6.37 -9.17 -3.50
N LEU A 82 5.13 -8.80 -3.71
CA LEU A 82 4.03 -8.93 -2.76
C LEU A 82 2.94 -9.83 -3.34
N PRO A 83 2.08 -10.47 -2.53
CA PRO A 83 0.95 -11.22 -3.04
C PRO A 83 -0.04 -10.29 -3.76
N LEU A 84 -0.58 -10.72 -4.88
CA LEU A 84 -1.67 -10.05 -5.57
C LEU A 84 -2.98 -10.35 -4.85
N LEU A 85 -3.50 -9.36 -4.13
CA LEU A 85 -4.73 -9.49 -3.37
C LEU A 85 -5.95 -9.60 -4.30
N PRO A 86 -6.96 -10.46 -4.03
CA PRO A 86 -8.13 -10.62 -4.88
C PRO A 86 -8.90 -9.31 -5.14
N SER A 87 -8.99 -8.44 -4.12
CA SER A 87 -9.60 -7.12 -4.26
C SER A 87 -8.83 -6.22 -5.21
N VAL A 88 -7.50 -6.25 -5.15
CA VAL A 88 -6.62 -5.46 -6.05
C VAL A 88 -6.66 -6.01 -7.46
N GLU A 89 -6.71 -7.33 -7.64
CA GLU A 89 -6.87 -7.95 -8.96
C GLU A 89 -8.14 -7.43 -9.67
N LYS A 90 -9.26 -7.33 -8.96
CA LYS A 90 -10.50 -6.74 -9.51
C LYS A 90 -10.34 -5.27 -9.90
N ILE A 91 -9.67 -4.48 -9.06
CA ILE A 91 -9.38 -3.06 -9.33
C ILE A 91 -8.51 -2.92 -10.60
N LEU A 92 -7.49 -3.76 -10.74
CA LEU A 92 -6.60 -3.76 -11.90
C LEU A 92 -7.32 -4.14 -13.20
N TRP A 93 -8.22 -5.12 -13.14
CA TRP A 93 -9.05 -5.48 -14.30
C TRP A 93 -9.95 -4.33 -14.72
N ALA A 94 -10.65 -3.69 -13.79
CA ALA A 94 -11.49 -2.52 -14.08
C ALA A 94 -10.67 -1.36 -14.68
N GLU A 95 -9.47 -1.10 -14.15
CA GLU A 95 -8.59 -0.08 -14.70
C GLU A 95 -8.13 -0.41 -16.13
N LYS A 96 -7.82 -1.68 -16.40
CA LYS A 96 -7.43 -2.12 -17.76
C LYS A 96 -8.56 -1.92 -18.77
N GLU A 97 -9.79 -2.23 -18.39
CA GLU A 97 -10.97 -2.00 -19.22
C GLU A 97 -11.21 -0.48 -19.46
N LYS A 98 -11.03 0.33 -18.41
CA LYS A 98 -11.12 1.79 -18.47
C LYS A 98 -10.08 2.41 -19.42
N GLN A 99 -8.83 1.97 -19.35
CA GLN A 99 -7.78 2.40 -20.28
C GLN A 99 -8.09 2.00 -21.72
N GLU A 100 -8.63 0.80 -21.95
CA GLU A 100 -9.03 0.35 -23.27
C GLU A 100 -10.20 1.19 -23.82
N MET A 101 -11.19 1.53 -22.98
CA MET A 101 -12.29 2.43 -23.34
C MET A 101 -11.76 3.80 -23.76
N TYR A 102 -10.87 4.42 -22.98
CA TYR A 102 -10.27 5.71 -23.32
C TYR A 102 -9.45 5.65 -24.60
N ARG A 103 -8.70 4.58 -24.84
CA ARG A 103 -7.94 4.36 -26.08
C ARG A 103 -8.84 4.32 -27.30
N ARG A 104 -10.00 3.68 -27.22
CA ARG A 104 -11.01 3.66 -28.29
C ARG A 104 -11.67 5.03 -28.48
N MET A 105 -11.94 5.75 -27.38
CA MET A 105 -12.57 7.07 -27.41
C MET A 105 -11.63 8.12 -28.03
N PHE A 106 -10.41 8.22 -27.55
CA PHE A 106 -9.44 9.24 -27.99
C PHE A 106 -8.67 8.89 -29.25
N LYS A 107 -8.68 7.63 -29.70
CA LYS A 107 -8.10 7.15 -30.97
C LYS A 107 -6.65 7.64 -31.18
N ARG A 108 -6.46 8.55 -32.18
CA ARG A 108 -5.13 9.11 -32.51
C ARG A 108 -4.60 10.09 -31.47
N SER A 109 -5.46 10.66 -30.64
CA SER A 109 -5.06 11.61 -29.58
C SER A 109 -4.63 10.90 -28.31
N TYR A 110 -4.81 9.57 -28.20
CA TYR A 110 -4.33 8.79 -27.06
C TYR A 110 -2.82 8.58 -27.15
N CYS A 111 -2.10 8.93 -26.10
CA CYS A 111 -0.65 8.71 -25.98
C CYS A 111 -0.37 7.20 -25.90
N ARG A 112 0.54 6.72 -26.73
CA ARG A 112 0.90 5.29 -26.80
C ARG A 112 2.26 4.96 -26.20
N ASP A 113 2.97 5.96 -25.68
CA ASP A 113 4.32 5.80 -25.14
C ASP A 113 4.33 5.11 -23.77
N TYR A 114 3.16 5.07 -23.09
CA TYR A 114 3.03 4.57 -21.72
C TYR A 114 1.95 3.49 -21.59
N LEU A 115 1.73 2.69 -22.64
CA LEU A 115 0.73 1.60 -22.64
C LEU A 115 1.02 0.49 -21.63
N ASP A 116 2.24 0.39 -21.17
CA ASP A 116 2.73 -0.55 -20.17
C ASP A 116 2.46 -0.08 -18.73
N TYR A 117 2.08 1.18 -18.51
CA TYR A 117 1.81 1.71 -17.18
C TYR A 117 0.35 1.54 -16.74
N ILE A 118 0.16 1.31 -15.43
CA ILE A 118 -1.16 1.19 -14.81
C ILE A 118 -1.74 2.58 -14.49
N CYS A 119 -0.93 3.48 -13.95
CA CYS A 119 -1.36 4.81 -13.54
C CYS A 119 -1.09 5.86 -14.63
N VAL A 120 -1.98 5.96 -15.59
CA VAL A 120 -1.97 6.98 -16.64
C VAL A 120 -3.25 7.82 -16.58
N ASP A 121 -3.20 9.02 -17.18
CA ASP A 121 -4.39 9.86 -17.32
C ASP A 121 -5.33 9.35 -18.44
N GLN A 122 -6.50 9.97 -18.59
CA GLN A 122 -7.49 9.60 -19.61
C GLN A 122 -6.93 9.66 -21.03
N THR A 123 -5.88 10.43 -21.28
CA THR A 123 -5.23 10.56 -22.60
C THR A 123 -4.04 9.61 -22.77
N GLY A 124 -3.75 8.75 -21.79
CA GLY A 124 -2.67 7.77 -21.81
C GLY A 124 -1.30 8.32 -21.43
N LYS A 125 -1.21 9.51 -20.85
CA LYS A 125 0.05 10.10 -20.38
C LYS A 125 0.32 9.74 -18.93
N LEU A 126 1.59 9.69 -18.54
CA LEU A 126 1.98 9.52 -17.14
C LEU A 126 1.35 10.62 -16.27
N MET A 127 0.77 10.24 -15.15
CA MET A 127 0.31 11.20 -14.14
C MET A 127 1.52 11.85 -13.47
N ARG A 128 1.53 13.19 -13.42
CA ARG A 128 2.58 13.93 -12.73
C ARG A 128 2.44 13.75 -11.21
N PRO A 129 3.56 13.51 -10.48
CA PRO A 129 3.53 13.38 -9.03
C PRO A 129 2.84 14.55 -8.30
N ASN A 130 3.04 15.79 -8.74
CA ASN A 130 2.39 16.95 -8.13
C ASN A 130 0.88 16.96 -8.36
N TYR A 131 0.42 16.58 -9.56
CA TYR A 131 -1.02 16.43 -9.82
C TYR A 131 -1.66 15.46 -8.82
N VAL A 132 -1.04 14.30 -8.57
CA VAL A 132 -1.55 13.32 -7.59
C VAL A 132 -1.68 13.94 -6.19
N THR A 133 -0.70 14.73 -5.76
CA THR A 133 -0.73 15.36 -4.44
C THR A 133 -1.83 16.42 -4.33
N GLU A 134 -1.93 17.29 -5.32
CA GLU A 134 -2.90 18.39 -5.35
C GLU A 134 -4.32 17.87 -5.48
N HIS A 135 -4.55 16.96 -6.43
CA HIS A 135 -5.88 16.38 -6.67
C HIS A 135 -6.35 15.51 -5.50
N PHE A 136 -5.46 14.74 -4.86
CA PHE A 136 -5.79 13.99 -3.64
C PHE A 136 -6.25 14.93 -2.51
N SER A 137 -5.55 16.04 -2.29
CA SER A 137 -5.97 17.04 -1.30
C SER A 137 -7.35 17.63 -1.60
N TRP A 138 -7.62 17.92 -2.89
CA TRP A 138 -8.92 18.41 -3.35
C TRP A 138 -10.05 17.37 -3.13
N ILE A 139 -9.79 16.07 -3.40
CA ILE A 139 -10.76 14.99 -3.13
C ILE A 139 -11.15 14.97 -1.65
N LEU A 140 -10.17 15.04 -0.75
CA LEU A 140 -10.43 15.02 0.70
C LEU A 140 -11.29 16.21 1.11
N GLU A 141 -10.96 17.41 0.63
CA GLU A 141 -11.70 18.63 0.95
C GLU A 141 -13.13 18.58 0.40
N LYS A 142 -13.30 18.21 -0.88
CA LYS A 142 -14.61 18.10 -1.54
C LYS A 142 -15.56 17.14 -0.83
N ASN A 143 -15.04 16.05 -0.26
CA ASN A 143 -15.83 15.01 0.40
C ASN A 143 -15.86 15.15 1.93
N ASN A 144 -15.38 16.27 2.49
CA ASN A 144 -15.29 16.51 3.94
C ASN A 144 -14.55 15.38 4.69
N LEU A 145 -13.55 14.78 4.07
CA LEU A 145 -12.71 13.77 4.71
C LEU A 145 -11.59 14.41 5.51
N LYS A 146 -11.13 13.70 6.53
CA LYS A 146 -9.98 14.12 7.34
C LYS A 146 -8.77 14.38 6.45
N LYS A 147 -8.16 15.54 6.61
CA LYS A 147 -7.02 15.96 5.79
C LYS A 147 -5.76 15.15 6.15
N ILE A 148 -5.26 14.41 5.18
CA ILE A 148 -3.98 13.69 5.23
C ILE A 148 -3.20 13.94 3.93
N ARG A 149 -1.90 13.67 3.94
CA ARG A 149 -1.09 13.66 2.71
C ARG A 149 -1.25 12.32 1.99
N PHE A 150 -1.02 12.26 0.70
CA PHE A 150 -1.01 11.00 -0.04
C PHE A 150 -0.04 9.96 0.57
N HIS A 151 1.11 10.42 1.08
CA HIS A 151 2.06 9.52 1.74
C HIS A 151 1.53 8.91 3.04
N ASP A 152 0.58 9.54 3.71
CA ASP A 152 0.01 9.05 4.96
C ASP A 152 -0.89 7.82 4.76
N LEU A 153 -1.29 7.49 3.51
CA LEU A 153 -1.90 6.20 3.16
C LEU A 153 -0.98 5.02 3.50
N ARG A 154 0.34 5.21 3.33
CA ARG A 154 1.34 4.22 3.74
C ARG A 154 1.40 4.05 5.26
N HIS A 155 1.29 5.14 6.02
CA HIS A 155 1.19 5.07 7.48
C HIS A 155 -0.10 4.38 7.92
N SER A 156 -1.22 4.68 7.26
CA SER A 156 -2.50 4.02 7.53
C SER A 156 -2.45 2.52 7.25
N CYS A 157 -1.87 2.11 6.12
CA CYS A 157 -1.65 0.69 5.79
C CYS A 157 -0.85 -0.02 6.90
N ALA A 158 0.25 0.58 7.33
CA ALA A 158 1.08 0.00 8.38
C ALA A 158 0.37 -0.08 9.74
N SER A 159 -0.38 0.98 10.13
CA SER A 159 -1.15 0.99 11.37
C SER A 159 -2.27 -0.06 11.36
N LEU A 160 -2.96 -0.23 10.23
CA LEU A 160 -4.00 -1.25 10.06
C LEU A 160 -3.43 -2.67 10.15
N LEU A 161 -2.27 -2.92 9.54
CA LEU A 161 -1.58 -4.21 9.66
C LEU A 161 -1.18 -4.51 11.11
N LEU A 162 -0.62 -3.52 11.81
CA LEU A 162 -0.21 -3.66 13.21
C LEU A 162 -1.41 -3.91 14.13
N ALA A 163 -2.50 -3.15 13.95
CA ALA A 163 -3.73 -3.32 14.72
C ALA A 163 -4.39 -4.70 14.53
N ASN A 164 -4.06 -5.39 13.42
CA ASN A 164 -4.49 -6.77 13.14
C ASN A 164 -3.41 -7.82 13.50
N GLY A 165 -2.47 -7.49 14.38
CA GLY A 165 -1.49 -8.44 14.94
C GLY A 165 -0.33 -8.81 14.01
N ILE A 166 -0.16 -8.11 12.88
CA ILE A 166 0.97 -8.35 11.98
C ILE A 166 2.25 -7.79 12.61
N SER A 167 3.29 -8.61 12.72
CA SER A 167 4.55 -8.22 13.36
C SER A 167 5.24 -7.06 12.61
N MET A 168 5.95 -6.21 13.37
CA MET A 168 6.75 -5.09 12.83
C MET A 168 7.73 -5.54 11.74
N LYS A 169 8.29 -6.74 11.85
CA LYS A 169 9.19 -7.30 10.84
C LYS A 169 8.47 -7.61 9.53
N GLN A 170 7.27 -8.16 9.59
CA GLN A 170 6.45 -8.42 8.41
C GLN A 170 6.00 -7.11 7.76
N ILE A 171 5.61 -6.10 8.56
CA ILE A 171 5.25 -4.76 8.09
C ILE A 171 6.45 -4.09 7.40
N GLN A 172 7.67 -4.20 7.96
CA GLN A 172 8.89 -3.71 7.32
C GLN A 172 9.09 -4.30 5.92
N ILE A 173 8.94 -5.62 5.79
CA ILE A 173 9.07 -6.34 4.51
C ILE A 173 7.97 -5.90 3.54
N TRP A 174 6.72 -5.85 4.00
CA TRP A 174 5.56 -5.43 3.19
C TRP A 174 5.76 -4.05 2.59
N LEU A 175 6.16 -3.10 3.41
CA LEU A 175 6.38 -1.73 2.99
C LEU A 175 7.69 -1.53 2.22
N GLY A 176 8.68 -2.38 2.37
CA GLY A 176 10.02 -2.21 1.79
C GLY A 176 10.79 -1.08 2.48
N HIS A 177 10.78 -1.03 3.82
CA HIS A 177 11.65 -0.13 4.57
C HIS A 177 13.06 -0.69 4.65
N SER A 178 14.05 0.12 4.29
CA SER A 178 15.48 -0.27 4.32
C SER A 178 16.00 -0.52 5.73
N THR A 179 15.45 0.19 6.73
CA THR A 179 15.83 0.07 8.13
C THR A 179 14.62 -0.21 9.01
N PHE A 180 14.83 -0.96 10.07
CA PHE A 180 13.80 -1.26 11.07
C PHE A 180 13.38 0.00 11.85
N SER A 181 14.33 0.92 12.12
CA SER A 181 14.04 2.18 12.81
C SER A 181 12.94 2.99 12.13
N THR A 182 12.94 3.06 10.80
CA THR A 182 11.87 3.76 10.04
C THR A 182 10.48 3.18 10.32
N THR A 183 10.40 1.88 10.63
CA THR A 183 9.14 1.25 11.01
C THR A 183 8.85 1.48 12.50
N ALA A 184 9.85 1.36 13.37
CA ALA A 184 9.72 1.52 14.80
C ALA A 184 9.37 2.97 15.21
N ASP A 185 9.97 3.97 14.59
CA ASP A 185 9.74 5.40 14.89
C ASP A 185 8.26 5.81 14.65
N ILE A 186 7.60 5.18 13.69
CA ILE A 186 6.17 5.43 13.39
C ILE A 186 5.27 4.87 14.51
N TYR A 187 5.74 3.84 15.24
CA TYR A 187 4.90 3.03 16.13
C TYR A 187 5.33 3.03 17.59
N SER A 188 6.34 3.83 17.98
CA SER A 188 6.82 3.95 19.37
C SER A 188 5.70 4.23 20.40
N HIS A 189 4.59 4.83 19.97
CA HIS A 189 3.44 5.12 20.82
C HIS A 189 2.45 3.95 20.96
N LEU A 190 2.49 2.94 20.07
CA LEU A 190 1.60 1.76 20.11
C LEU A 190 2.21 0.56 20.82
N ASP A 191 3.51 0.64 21.15
CA ASP A 191 4.30 -0.47 21.70
C ASP A 191 3.87 -0.88 23.11
N PHE A 192 3.27 0.04 23.89
CA PHE A 192 2.85 -0.26 25.26
C PHE A 192 1.66 -1.23 25.33
N HIS A 193 0.69 -1.15 24.42
CA HIS A 193 -0.42 -2.11 24.36
C HIS A 193 0.06 -3.50 23.95
N ALA A 194 0.97 -3.60 23.00
CA ALA A 194 1.57 -4.87 22.60
C ALA A 194 2.42 -5.49 23.72
N GLN A 195 3.05 -4.66 24.56
CA GLN A 195 3.77 -5.13 25.77
C GLN A 195 2.81 -5.68 26.83
N ILE A 196 1.65 -5.05 27.05
CA ILE A 196 0.61 -5.56 27.97
C ILE A 196 0.09 -6.92 27.47
N GLU A 197 -0.25 -7.05 26.19
CA GLU A 197 -0.72 -8.32 25.63
C GLU A 197 0.36 -9.42 25.75
N SER A 198 1.62 -9.09 25.47
CA SER A 198 2.74 -10.00 25.66
C SER A 198 2.90 -10.43 27.12
N GLY A 199 2.71 -9.50 28.05
CA GLY A 199 2.72 -9.78 29.50
C GLY A 199 1.60 -10.73 29.91
N LEU A 200 0.37 -10.52 29.41
CA LEU A 200 -0.76 -11.41 29.67
C LEU A 200 -0.57 -12.82 29.11
N VAL A 201 0.03 -12.93 27.92
CA VAL A 201 0.39 -14.23 27.33
C VAL A 201 1.41 -14.96 28.19
N MET A 202 2.47 -14.27 28.65
CA MET A 202 3.47 -14.85 29.54
C MET A 202 2.87 -15.30 30.87
N ASP A 203 2.02 -14.47 31.46
CA ASP A 203 1.35 -14.79 32.73
C ASP A 203 0.46 -16.05 32.58
N GLY A 204 -0.33 -16.11 31.51
CA GLY A 204 -1.18 -17.26 31.19
C GLY A 204 -0.40 -18.57 30.91
N MET A 205 0.82 -18.49 30.35
CA MET A 205 1.69 -19.66 30.16
C MET A 205 2.14 -20.26 31.51
N PHE A 206 2.50 -19.42 32.46
CA PHE A 206 2.96 -19.88 33.78
C PHE A 206 1.81 -20.36 34.67
N GLU A 207 0.60 -19.80 34.52
CA GLU A 207 -0.58 -20.30 35.24
C GLU A 207 -1.04 -21.68 34.73
N LYS A 208 -0.97 -21.94 33.43
CA LYS A 208 -1.27 -23.28 32.86
C LYS A 208 -0.28 -24.33 33.35
N SER A 209 1.01 -24.00 33.47
CA SER A 209 2.04 -24.91 33.96
C SER A 209 1.85 -25.33 35.42
N LYS A 210 1.23 -24.45 36.24
CA LYS A 210 0.92 -24.79 37.66
C LYS A 210 -0.29 -25.73 37.80
N ARG A 211 -1.15 -25.86 36.79
CA ARG A 211 -2.36 -26.74 36.83
C ARG A 211 -2.07 -28.16 36.36
N GLU A 212 -0.89 -28.46 35.81
CA GLU A 212 -0.50 -29.78 35.32
C GLU A 212 0.45 -30.57 36.27
N GLU A 213 0.60 -30.17 37.54
CA GLU A 213 1.25 -31.04 38.51
C GLU A 213 0.33 -32.24 38.80
N PRO A 214 0.77 -33.48 38.56
CA PRO A 214 -0.05 -34.65 38.80
C PRO A 214 -0.29 -34.79 40.31
N ILE A 215 -1.55 -34.91 40.70
CA ILE A 215 -1.97 -35.36 42.02
C ILE A 215 -1.34 -36.75 42.19
N ALA A 216 -0.25 -36.85 42.96
CA ALA A 216 0.32 -38.10 43.37
C ALA A 216 -0.76 -38.81 44.17
N LEU A 217 -1.32 -39.89 43.62
CA LEU A 217 -2.13 -40.86 44.34
C LEU A 217 -1.27 -41.51 45.43
N GLU A 218 -1.39 -41.04 46.65
CA GLU A 218 -1.06 -41.82 47.82
C GLU A 218 -2.07 -42.99 47.90
N MET A 219 -1.63 -44.12 47.38
CA MET A 219 -2.18 -45.40 47.82
C MET A 219 -1.28 -45.89 48.92
N ALA A 220 -1.72 -45.67 50.14
CA ALA A 220 -1.21 -46.34 51.30
C ALA A 220 -2.27 -47.37 51.81
N GLU A 221 -1.84 -48.62 51.82
CA GLU A 221 -2.22 -49.81 52.64
C GLU A 221 -3.64 -49.89 53.22
#